data_2fa1ffd900477fa879572d44a91a31c8
#
_entry.id   2fa1ffd900477fa879572d44a91a31c8
#
_cell.length_a   1.000
_cell.length_b   1.000
_cell.length_c   1.000
_cell.angle_alpha   90.00
_cell.angle_beta   90.00
_cell.angle_gamma   90.00
#
_symmetry.space_group_name_H-M   'P 1'
#
loop_
_entity.id
_entity.type
_entity.pdbx_description
1 polymer ?
#
loop_
_entity_poly.entity_id
_entity_poly.type
_entity_poly.pdbx_seq_one_letter_code
_entity_poly.pdbx_strand_id
1 'polypeptide(L)'
;MVQLSIDTSNVNCAVHLMLHDGPSCEISDEIGRGHAERLISMIDHALNEHDLSPSDITKIAVTIGPGSFTGVRVGLAAARGYAAALNTPVVGISSLQALSKKNSGSGSTLVILDAKRDQFYAELFDDAGETLEGPTLYTKGDELPEAWLHQATLALVGTGAEAIAALVPNASIVSHDAAPDIADVALLGQSLEADDSPPKPLYLRAADAKPQNPDKIVARVSS
;
A
#
# COMPACT_ATOMS: atom_id res chain seq x y z
N MET A 1 19.72 -12.37 6.43
CA MET A 1 18.37 -12.20 5.84
C MET A 1 18.43 -11.06 4.85
N VAL A 2 17.98 -11.29 3.63
CA VAL A 2 17.82 -10.25 2.60
C VAL A 2 16.32 -10.12 2.32
N GLN A 3 15.73 -8.98 2.66
CA GLN A 3 14.32 -8.71 2.41
C GLN A 3 14.15 -7.71 1.27
N LEU A 4 13.40 -8.10 0.24
CA LEU A 4 12.95 -7.21 -0.83
C LEU A 4 11.57 -6.68 -0.49
N SER A 5 11.42 -5.34 -0.44
CA SER A 5 10.13 -4.69 -0.25
C SER A 5 9.74 -3.92 -1.50
N ILE A 6 8.45 -3.98 -1.87
CA ILE A 6 7.92 -3.44 -3.13
C ILE A 6 6.68 -2.61 -2.83
N ASP A 7 6.64 -1.37 -3.32
CA ASP A 7 5.43 -0.56 -3.41
C ASP A 7 5.20 -0.01 -4.81
N THR A 8 4.03 -0.30 -5.35
CA THR A 8 3.52 0.25 -6.61
C THR A 8 2.05 0.63 -6.47
N SER A 9 1.58 0.77 -5.22
CA SER A 9 0.16 0.92 -4.92
C SER A 9 -0.41 2.30 -5.26
N ASN A 10 0.45 3.30 -5.45
CA ASN A 10 0.06 4.68 -5.72
C ASN A 10 0.90 5.30 -6.84
N VAL A 11 1.28 6.57 -6.70
CA VAL A 11 2.05 7.32 -7.72
C VAL A 11 3.51 6.89 -7.79
N ASN A 12 4.04 6.33 -6.69
CA ASN A 12 5.42 5.90 -6.59
C ASN A 12 5.58 4.46 -7.12
N CYS A 13 6.74 4.21 -7.71
CA CYS A 13 7.31 2.89 -7.85
C CYS A 13 8.50 2.84 -6.92
N ALA A 14 8.46 1.99 -5.89
CA ALA A 14 9.47 1.98 -4.85
C ALA A 14 9.93 0.56 -4.52
N VAL A 15 11.22 0.44 -4.23
CA VAL A 15 11.90 -0.80 -3.84
C VAL A 15 12.80 -0.51 -2.65
N HIS A 16 12.80 -1.38 -1.66
CA HIS A 16 13.74 -1.36 -0.56
C HIS A 16 14.37 -2.75 -0.40
N LEU A 17 15.68 -2.78 -0.38
CA LEU A 17 16.46 -3.99 -0.08
C LEU A 17 17.05 -3.85 1.32
N MET A 18 16.53 -4.63 2.26
CA MET A 18 16.98 -4.64 3.64
C MET A 18 17.93 -5.81 3.87
N LEU A 19 19.15 -5.50 4.36
CA LEU A 19 20.15 -6.50 4.72
C LEU A 19 20.22 -6.65 6.25
N HIS A 20 20.44 -7.86 6.74
CA HIS A 20 20.49 -8.12 8.19
C HIS A 20 21.64 -7.40 8.88
N ASP A 21 22.80 -7.38 8.24
CA ASP A 21 24.07 -6.86 8.83
C ASP A 21 24.75 -5.85 7.88
N GLY A 22 24.00 -5.05 7.15
CA GLY A 22 24.57 -4.14 6.17
C GLY A 22 23.68 -2.92 5.86
N PRO A 23 24.19 -2.02 5.03
CA PRO A 23 23.40 -0.89 4.57
C PRO A 23 22.20 -1.37 3.75
N SER A 24 21.07 -0.71 3.91
CA SER A 24 19.91 -0.92 3.05
C SER A 24 20.02 -0.06 1.78
N CYS A 25 19.38 -0.52 0.70
CA CYS A 25 19.19 0.27 -0.52
C CYS A 25 17.72 0.64 -0.66
N GLU A 26 17.45 1.92 -0.85
CA GLU A 26 16.11 2.44 -1.07
C GLU A 26 16.07 3.19 -2.41
N ILE A 27 15.12 2.83 -3.26
CA ILE A 27 14.89 3.50 -4.54
C ILE A 27 13.40 3.80 -4.64
N SER A 28 13.05 5.07 -4.84
CA SER A 28 11.68 5.51 -4.99
C SER A 28 11.57 6.57 -6.08
N ASP A 29 10.76 6.29 -7.10
CA ASP A 29 10.49 7.19 -8.21
C ASP A 29 9.00 7.51 -8.28
N GLU A 30 8.65 8.79 -8.31
CA GLU A 30 7.29 9.23 -8.61
C GLU A 30 7.08 9.21 -10.12
N ILE A 31 6.41 8.18 -10.64
CA ILE A 31 6.26 7.95 -12.09
C ILE A 31 4.82 7.98 -12.59
N GLY A 32 3.85 7.80 -11.72
CA GLY A 32 2.42 7.78 -12.03
C GLY A 32 1.97 6.66 -12.99
N ARG A 33 2.79 6.27 -13.98
CA ARG A 33 2.54 5.18 -14.94
C ARG A 33 3.85 4.48 -15.32
N GLY A 34 3.76 3.23 -15.81
CA GLY A 34 4.94 2.47 -16.23
C GLY A 34 5.61 1.69 -15.09
N HIS A 35 4.88 1.43 -14.01
CA HIS A 35 5.41 0.72 -12.84
C HIS A 35 6.00 -0.66 -13.20
N ALA A 36 5.40 -1.40 -14.14
CA ALA A 36 5.85 -2.75 -14.48
C ALA A 36 7.26 -2.75 -15.10
N GLU A 37 7.49 -1.81 -16.02
CA GLU A 37 8.78 -1.66 -16.71
C GLU A 37 9.84 -1.13 -15.74
N ARG A 38 9.46 -0.19 -14.87
CA ARG A 38 10.40 0.45 -13.94
C ARG A 38 10.79 -0.47 -12.79
N LEU A 39 9.84 -1.21 -12.22
CA LEU A 39 10.04 -2.04 -11.03
C LEU A 39 11.19 -3.05 -11.19
N ILE A 40 11.22 -3.78 -12.30
CA ILE A 40 12.24 -4.81 -12.51
C ILE A 40 13.64 -4.19 -12.55
N SER A 41 13.80 -3.05 -13.26
CA SER A 41 15.09 -2.36 -13.32
C SER A 41 15.54 -1.79 -11.97
N MET A 42 14.58 -1.41 -11.09
CA MET A 42 14.89 -0.95 -9.73
C MET A 42 15.35 -2.10 -8.85
N ILE A 43 14.71 -3.26 -8.95
CA ILE A 43 15.11 -4.47 -8.21
C ILE A 43 16.52 -4.90 -8.63
N ASP A 44 16.77 -4.98 -9.94
CA ASP A 44 18.09 -5.34 -10.46
C ASP A 44 19.17 -4.35 -10.00
N HIS A 45 18.87 -3.05 -10.01
CA HIS A 45 19.79 -2.01 -9.54
C HIS A 45 20.10 -2.19 -8.04
N ALA A 46 19.07 -2.35 -7.20
CA ALA A 46 19.25 -2.52 -5.76
C ALA A 46 20.08 -3.76 -5.42
N LEU A 47 19.89 -4.86 -6.12
CA LEU A 47 20.68 -6.08 -5.93
C LEU A 47 22.14 -5.87 -6.36
N ASN A 48 22.36 -5.27 -7.53
CA ASN A 48 23.71 -5.05 -8.06
C ASN A 48 24.55 -4.07 -7.21
N GLU A 49 23.92 -3.07 -6.55
CA GLU A 49 24.64 -2.18 -5.63
C GLU A 49 25.26 -2.91 -4.42
N HIS A 50 24.75 -4.09 -4.11
CA HIS A 50 25.21 -4.91 -2.99
C HIS A 50 25.88 -6.22 -3.41
N ASP A 51 26.25 -6.36 -4.69
CA ASP A 51 26.82 -7.59 -5.25
C ASP A 51 25.94 -8.84 -4.99
N LEU A 52 24.61 -8.66 -4.97
CA LEU A 52 23.62 -9.70 -4.73
C LEU A 52 22.94 -10.15 -6.02
N SER A 53 22.43 -11.36 -5.99
CA SER A 53 21.59 -11.97 -7.02
C SER A 53 20.15 -12.15 -6.51
N PRO A 54 19.15 -12.35 -7.37
CA PRO A 54 17.80 -12.68 -6.91
C PRO A 54 17.71 -13.88 -5.96
N SER A 55 18.62 -14.87 -6.10
CA SER A 55 18.65 -16.06 -5.23
C SER A 55 19.03 -15.75 -3.77
N ASP A 56 19.56 -14.58 -3.48
CA ASP A 56 19.91 -14.15 -2.12
C ASP A 56 18.69 -13.61 -1.35
N ILE A 57 17.59 -13.30 -2.05
CA ILE A 57 16.34 -12.83 -1.43
C ILE A 57 15.73 -13.94 -0.60
N THR A 58 15.57 -13.69 0.71
CA THR A 58 15.04 -14.66 1.67
C THR A 58 13.64 -14.31 2.17
N LYS A 59 13.14 -13.11 1.88
CA LYS A 59 11.79 -12.64 2.23
C LYS A 59 11.35 -11.53 1.28
N ILE A 60 10.05 -11.47 0.99
CA ILE A 60 9.47 -10.41 0.17
C ILE A 60 8.32 -9.75 0.94
N ALA A 61 8.31 -8.41 0.99
CA ALA A 61 7.18 -7.62 1.46
C ALA A 61 6.59 -6.83 0.29
N VAL A 62 5.27 -6.75 0.19
CA VAL A 62 4.63 -6.03 -0.91
C VAL A 62 3.38 -5.32 -0.43
N THR A 63 3.16 -4.07 -0.87
CA THR A 63 1.91 -3.38 -0.60
C THR A 63 0.75 -4.06 -1.32
N ILE A 64 -0.33 -4.28 -0.56
CA ILE A 64 -1.57 -4.90 -1.07
C ILE A 64 -2.68 -3.88 -1.35
N GLY A 65 -2.41 -2.60 -1.17
CA GLY A 65 -3.40 -1.52 -1.22
C GLY A 65 -3.99 -1.18 0.16
N PRO A 66 -5.04 -0.35 0.17
CA PRO A 66 -5.77 0.17 -0.98
C PRO A 66 -4.95 1.20 -1.77
N GLY A 67 -5.30 1.36 -3.06
CA GLY A 67 -4.61 2.28 -3.95
C GLY A 67 -5.00 2.10 -5.42
N SER A 68 -4.08 2.37 -6.32
CA SER A 68 -4.23 2.15 -7.76
C SER A 68 -4.50 0.68 -8.07
N PHE A 69 -5.63 0.39 -8.70
CA PHE A 69 -6.01 -0.96 -9.09
C PHE A 69 -4.96 -1.68 -9.95
N THR A 70 -4.35 -0.96 -10.88
CA THR A 70 -3.28 -1.49 -11.74
C THR A 70 -1.98 -1.61 -10.96
N GLY A 71 -1.60 -0.57 -10.22
CA GLY A 71 -0.35 -0.53 -9.47
C GLY A 71 -0.26 -1.68 -8.45
N VAL A 72 -1.27 -1.86 -7.59
CA VAL A 72 -1.31 -2.96 -6.61
C VAL A 72 -1.10 -4.33 -7.28
N ARG A 73 -1.70 -4.54 -8.47
CA ARG A 73 -1.53 -5.80 -9.19
C ARG A 73 -0.14 -5.99 -9.77
N VAL A 74 0.50 -4.91 -10.21
CA VAL A 74 1.89 -4.97 -10.71
C VAL A 74 2.83 -5.43 -9.60
N GLY A 75 2.81 -4.78 -8.44
CA GLY A 75 3.64 -5.17 -7.30
C GLY A 75 3.38 -6.60 -6.84
N LEU A 76 2.10 -6.96 -6.66
CA LEU A 76 1.73 -8.32 -6.26
C LEU A 76 2.13 -9.39 -7.28
N ALA A 77 2.02 -9.09 -8.59
CA ALA A 77 2.43 -10.05 -9.62
C ALA A 77 3.95 -10.26 -9.60
N ALA A 78 4.73 -9.19 -9.46
CA ALA A 78 6.17 -9.26 -9.33
C ALA A 78 6.57 -10.04 -8.06
N ALA A 79 6.04 -9.67 -6.89
CA ALA A 79 6.33 -10.32 -5.63
C ALA A 79 6.02 -11.83 -5.66
N ARG A 80 4.87 -12.21 -6.19
CA ARG A 80 4.48 -13.63 -6.36
C ARG A 80 5.35 -14.35 -7.36
N GLY A 81 5.78 -13.69 -8.44
CA GLY A 81 6.69 -14.25 -9.43
C GLY A 81 8.05 -14.58 -8.81
N TYR A 82 8.64 -13.64 -8.08
CA TYR A 82 9.88 -13.88 -7.33
C TYR A 82 9.69 -14.96 -6.26
N ALA A 83 8.62 -14.88 -5.46
CA ALA A 83 8.34 -15.89 -4.43
C ALA A 83 8.25 -17.31 -4.99
N ALA A 84 7.56 -17.47 -6.12
CA ALA A 84 7.43 -18.78 -6.79
C ALA A 84 8.74 -19.28 -7.38
N ALA A 85 9.54 -18.40 -7.99
CA ALA A 85 10.83 -18.76 -8.59
C ALA A 85 11.89 -19.10 -7.56
N LEU A 86 11.88 -18.42 -6.40
CA LEU A 86 12.90 -18.54 -5.35
C LEU A 86 12.47 -19.44 -4.18
N ASN A 87 11.22 -19.89 -4.17
CA ASN A 87 10.61 -20.58 -3.02
C ASN A 87 10.74 -19.76 -1.71
N THR A 88 10.45 -18.45 -1.80
CA THR A 88 10.69 -17.46 -0.74
C THR A 88 9.34 -16.96 -0.20
N PRO A 89 9.20 -16.81 1.14
CA PRO A 89 7.98 -16.29 1.75
C PRO A 89 7.68 -14.86 1.31
N VAL A 90 6.38 -14.55 1.15
CA VAL A 90 5.90 -13.22 0.80
C VAL A 90 4.82 -12.77 1.77
N VAL A 91 4.94 -11.52 2.27
CA VAL A 91 3.97 -10.89 3.17
C VAL A 91 3.33 -9.67 2.50
N GLY A 92 2.04 -9.44 2.79
CA GLY A 92 1.29 -8.29 2.29
C GLY A 92 1.16 -7.20 3.34
N ILE A 93 1.44 -5.96 2.95
CA ILE A 93 1.37 -4.78 3.81
C ILE A 93 0.25 -3.86 3.34
N SER A 94 -0.66 -3.47 4.24
CA SER A 94 -1.65 -2.44 3.93
C SER A 94 -0.97 -1.10 3.68
N SER A 95 -1.35 -0.43 2.58
CA SER A 95 -0.86 0.93 2.30
C SER A 95 -1.30 1.92 3.38
N LEU A 96 -2.47 1.70 4.00
CA LEU A 96 -2.96 2.53 5.12
C LEU A 96 -2.12 2.30 6.38
N GLN A 97 -1.81 1.03 6.69
CA GLN A 97 -0.95 0.70 7.82
C GLN A 97 0.47 1.28 7.66
N ALA A 98 1.04 1.20 6.47
CA ALA A 98 2.36 1.78 6.22
C ALA A 98 2.33 3.32 6.31
N LEU A 99 1.27 3.97 5.80
CA LEU A 99 1.09 5.42 5.93
C LEU A 99 0.88 5.88 7.38
N SER A 100 0.31 5.05 8.26
CA SER A 100 0.14 5.43 9.68
C SER A 100 1.47 5.72 10.38
N LYS A 101 2.58 5.16 9.89
CA LYS A 101 3.94 5.40 10.41
C LYS A 101 4.42 6.85 10.22
N LYS A 102 3.77 7.64 9.35
CA LYS A 102 4.03 9.09 9.22
C LYS A 102 3.74 9.87 10.52
N ASN A 103 2.88 9.35 11.38
CA ASN A 103 2.67 9.87 12.72
C ASN A 103 3.41 8.98 13.73
N SER A 104 4.68 9.26 13.96
CA SER A 104 5.46 8.63 15.02
C SER A 104 5.25 9.29 16.40
N GLY A 105 4.26 10.16 16.49
CA GLY A 105 3.93 10.92 17.69
C GLY A 105 3.01 10.17 18.65
N SER A 106 2.40 10.89 19.54
CA SER A 106 1.40 10.40 20.47
C SER A 106 -0.01 10.64 19.93
N GLY A 107 -0.91 9.72 20.23
CA GLY A 107 -2.31 9.80 19.85
C GLY A 107 -2.66 8.97 18.62
N SER A 108 -3.95 8.92 18.35
CA SER A 108 -4.48 8.11 17.25
C SER A 108 -4.20 8.72 15.88
N THR A 109 -4.09 7.86 14.87
CA THR A 109 -3.85 8.24 13.48
C THR A 109 -4.98 7.77 12.60
N LEU A 110 -5.68 8.69 11.94
CA LEU A 110 -6.60 8.37 10.86
C LEU A 110 -5.88 8.55 9.52
N VAL A 111 -5.60 7.44 8.87
CA VAL A 111 -5.12 7.46 7.50
C VAL A 111 -6.31 7.52 6.56
N ILE A 112 -6.31 8.50 5.65
CA ILE A 112 -7.42 8.74 4.74
C ILE A 112 -6.92 9.11 3.34
N LEU A 113 -7.19 8.24 2.37
CA LEU A 113 -6.78 8.39 0.98
C LEU A 113 -7.97 8.69 0.07
N ASP A 114 -7.83 9.68 -0.80
CA ASP A 114 -8.83 9.98 -1.84
C ASP A 114 -9.01 8.78 -2.79
N ALA A 115 -10.17 8.14 -2.71
CA ALA A 115 -10.56 7.02 -3.58
C ALA A 115 -11.31 7.50 -4.83
N LYS A 116 -11.38 8.82 -5.10
CA LYS A 116 -12.17 9.48 -6.15
C LYS A 116 -13.69 9.35 -5.93
N ARG A 117 -14.47 10.18 -6.65
CA ARG A 117 -15.94 10.16 -6.61
C ARG A 117 -16.48 10.42 -5.20
N ASP A 118 -15.90 11.39 -4.49
CA ASP A 118 -16.26 11.74 -3.11
C ASP A 118 -16.17 10.57 -2.12
N GLN A 119 -15.30 9.59 -2.40
CA GLN A 119 -15.03 8.45 -1.53
C GLN A 119 -13.59 8.46 -1.05
N PHE A 120 -13.38 7.88 0.14
CA PHE A 120 -12.08 7.79 0.79
C PHE A 120 -11.86 6.40 1.35
N TYR A 121 -10.66 5.86 1.15
CA TYR A 121 -10.19 4.72 1.93
C TYR A 121 -9.71 5.24 3.27
N ALA A 122 -10.20 4.68 4.36
CA ALA A 122 -9.87 5.15 5.70
C ALA A 122 -9.62 4.00 6.67
N GLU A 123 -8.68 4.21 7.59
CA GLU A 123 -8.38 3.29 8.68
C GLU A 123 -7.85 4.08 9.87
N LEU A 124 -8.38 3.80 11.06
CA LEU A 124 -7.98 4.43 12.31
C LEU A 124 -7.04 3.51 13.09
N PHE A 125 -5.92 4.06 13.53
CA PHE A 125 -4.91 3.37 14.32
C PHE A 125 -4.72 4.06 15.67
N ASP A 126 -4.32 3.29 16.68
CA ASP A 126 -3.86 3.80 17.96
C ASP A 126 -2.40 4.30 17.89
N ASP A 127 -1.85 4.72 19.03
CA ASP A 127 -0.46 5.19 19.17
C ASP A 127 0.59 4.08 19.02
N ALA A 128 0.21 2.82 19.17
CA ALA A 128 1.05 1.65 18.87
C ALA A 128 1.05 1.28 17.38
N GLY A 129 0.12 1.82 16.59
CA GLY A 129 -0.10 1.50 15.19
C GLY A 129 -1.00 0.28 14.98
N GLU A 130 -1.77 -0.12 16.01
CA GLU A 130 -2.77 -1.17 15.90
C GLU A 130 -4.10 -0.60 15.41
N THR A 131 -4.80 -1.36 14.60
CA THR A 131 -6.09 -0.94 14.02
C THR A 131 -7.17 -0.82 15.08
N LEU A 132 -7.73 0.38 15.24
CA LEU A 132 -8.92 0.63 16.06
C LEU A 132 -10.21 0.47 15.26
N GLU A 133 -10.21 0.93 14.01
CA GLU A 133 -11.36 0.82 13.11
C GLU A 133 -10.94 0.82 11.65
N GLY A 134 -11.56 -0.04 10.86
CA GLY A 134 -11.34 -0.16 9.41
C GLY A 134 -10.61 -1.44 9.04
N PRO A 135 -10.03 -1.50 7.83
CA PRO A 135 -10.12 -0.48 6.77
C PRO A 135 -11.52 -0.38 6.15
N THR A 136 -11.95 0.82 5.81
CA THR A 136 -13.29 1.10 5.26
C THR A 136 -13.27 2.01 4.03
N LEU A 137 -14.38 2.04 3.29
CA LEU A 137 -14.65 3.01 2.23
C LEU A 137 -15.69 4.01 2.76
N TYR A 138 -15.26 5.22 3.11
CA TYR A 138 -16.12 6.32 3.55
C TYR A 138 -16.57 7.16 2.35
N THR A 139 -17.84 7.56 2.30
CA THR A 139 -18.37 8.48 1.28
C THR A 139 -18.59 9.86 1.90
N LYS A 140 -18.12 10.90 1.22
CA LYS A 140 -18.29 12.27 1.67
C LYS A 140 -19.77 12.60 1.84
N GLY A 141 -20.11 13.08 3.04
CA GLY A 141 -21.50 13.41 3.40
C GLY A 141 -22.23 12.33 4.15
N ASP A 142 -21.66 11.13 4.26
CA ASP A 142 -22.14 10.13 5.20
C ASP A 142 -21.84 10.58 6.63
N GLU A 143 -22.52 9.95 7.60
CA GLU A 143 -22.23 10.14 9.02
C GLU A 143 -20.80 9.67 9.32
N LEU A 144 -20.06 10.50 10.08
CA LEU A 144 -18.69 10.13 10.46
C LEU A 144 -18.74 9.00 11.50
N PRO A 145 -17.83 8.01 11.39
CA PRO A 145 -17.69 6.97 12.40
C PRO A 145 -17.45 7.57 13.79
N GLU A 146 -18.15 7.07 14.80
CA GLU A 146 -18.03 7.56 16.18
C GLU A 146 -16.59 7.47 16.70
N ALA A 147 -15.87 6.42 16.31
CA ALA A 147 -14.48 6.22 16.70
C ALA A 147 -13.57 7.39 16.27
N TRP A 148 -13.85 8.06 15.14
CA TRP A 148 -13.08 9.21 14.69
C TRP A 148 -13.34 10.45 15.53
N LEU A 149 -14.56 10.60 16.05
CA LEU A 149 -14.99 11.78 16.81
C LEU A 149 -14.54 11.73 18.28
N HIS A 150 -14.27 10.55 18.81
CA HIS A 150 -13.98 10.35 20.24
C HIS A 150 -12.47 10.30 20.56
N GLN A 151 -11.60 10.61 19.59
CA GLN A 151 -10.17 10.67 19.84
C GLN A 151 -9.77 11.97 20.57
N ALA A 152 -8.97 11.84 21.63
CA ALA A 152 -8.47 12.99 22.39
C ALA A 152 -7.55 13.87 21.52
N THR A 153 -6.69 13.24 20.72
CA THR A 153 -5.87 13.82 19.67
C THR A 153 -5.92 12.92 18.45
N LEU A 154 -6.10 13.50 17.27
CA LEU A 154 -6.19 12.74 16.03
C LEU A 154 -5.27 13.34 14.97
N ALA A 155 -4.26 12.58 14.56
CA ALA A 155 -3.43 12.90 13.42
C ALA A 155 -4.12 12.44 12.13
N LEU A 156 -4.19 13.31 11.13
CA LEU A 156 -4.71 12.99 9.81
C LEU A 156 -3.54 12.81 8.84
N VAL A 157 -3.52 11.69 8.15
CA VAL A 157 -2.47 11.33 7.18
C VAL A 157 -3.14 10.94 5.86
N GLY A 158 -2.60 11.47 4.75
CA GLY A 158 -3.01 11.08 3.41
C GLY A 158 -3.76 12.14 2.63
N THR A 159 -4.04 11.85 1.37
CA THR A 159 -4.62 12.78 0.38
C THR A 159 -6.06 13.22 0.68
N GLY A 160 -6.76 12.52 1.56
CA GLY A 160 -8.11 12.87 2.01
C GLY A 160 -8.14 13.70 3.29
N ALA A 161 -7.00 13.96 3.93
CA ALA A 161 -6.90 14.63 5.23
C ALA A 161 -7.62 15.98 5.27
N GLU A 162 -7.42 16.82 4.25
CA GLU A 162 -8.02 18.16 4.15
C GLU A 162 -9.56 18.10 4.13
N ALA A 163 -10.12 17.09 3.46
CA ALA A 163 -11.57 16.96 3.33
C ALA A 163 -12.26 16.61 4.67
N ILE A 164 -11.53 16.07 5.62
CA ILE A 164 -12.03 15.56 6.91
C ILE A 164 -11.63 16.46 8.08
N ALA A 165 -10.54 17.20 7.98
CA ALA A 165 -9.99 18.01 9.08
C ALA A 165 -11.00 18.96 9.72
N ALA A 166 -11.87 19.58 8.90
CA ALA A 166 -12.89 20.50 9.42
C ALA A 166 -14.09 19.81 10.07
N LEU A 167 -14.23 18.50 9.90
CA LEU A 167 -15.38 17.71 10.36
C LEU A 167 -15.10 16.97 11.67
N VAL A 168 -13.82 16.76 11.99
CA VAL A 168 -13.41 15.97 13.16
C VAL A 168 -12.76 16.90 14.20
N PRO A 169 -13.33 16.97 15.42
CA PRO A 169 -12.73 17.74 16.51
C PRO A 169 -11.34 17.22 16.86
N ASN A 170 -10.46 18.15 17.29
CA ASN A 170 -9.07 17.82 17.73
C ASN A 170 -8.19 17.12 16.67
N ALA A 171 -8.60 17.18 15.39
CA ALA A 171 -7.80 16.65 14.31
C ALA A 171 -6.75 17.65 13.84
N SER A 172 -5.56 17.15 13.53
CA SER A 172 -4.48 17.91 12.90
C SER A 172 -3.88 17.16 11.72
N ILE A 173 -3.61 17.86 10.63
CA ILE A 173 -3.01 17.25 9.45
C ILE A 173 -1.51 17.12 9.68
N VAL A 174 -1.00 15.91 9.59
CA VAL A 174 0.42 15.58 9.72
C VAL A 174 1.07 15.40 8.36
N SER A 175 0.37 14.75 7.42
CA SER A 175 0.88 14.53 6.06
C SER A 175 -0.24 14.47 5.04
N HIS A 176 0.05 14.91 3.80
CA HIS A 176 -0.81 14.75 2.62
C HIS A 176 -0.30 13.63 1.67
N ASP A 177 0.64 12.81 2.12
CA ASP A 177 1.27 11.82 1.27
C ASP A 177 0.26 10.81 0.71
N ALA A 178 0.41 10.53 -0.58
CA ALA A 178 -0.41 9.54 -1.29
C ALA A 178 0.16 8.12 -1.14
N ALA A 179 1.45 8.00 -0.90
CA ALA A 179 2.19 6.75 -0.83
C ALA A 179 2.97 6.64 0.49
N PRO A 180 3.12 5.43 1.04
CA PRO A 180 3.97 5.22 2.20
C PRO A 180 5.45 5.37 1.85
N ASP A 181 6.29 5.59 2.84
CA ASP A 181 7.73 5.40 2.70
C ASP A 181 8.01 3.91 2.55
N ILE A 182 8.84 3.56 1.59
CA ILE A 182 9.15 2.15 1.35
C ILE A 182 9.94 1.52 2.50
N ALA A 183 10.65 2.32 3.29
CA ALA A 183 11.30 1.87 4.50
C ALA A 183 10.28 1.42 5.56
N ASP A 184 9.14 2.10 5.69
CA ASP A 184 8.06 1.68 6.60
C ASP A 184 7.41 0.37 6.16
N VAL A 185 7.22 0.19 4.85
CA VAL A 185 6.78 -1.09 4.27
C VAL A 185 7.77 -2.20 4.60
N ALA A 186 9.07 -1.92 4.53
CA ALA A 186 10.12 -2.88 4.84
C ALA A 186 10.13 -3.27 6.33
N LEU A 187 10.02 -2.31 7.23
CA LEU A 187 9.96 -2.54 8.67
C LEU A 187 8.73 -3.36 9.08
N LEU A 188 7.55 -3.01 8.54
CA LEU A 188 6.33 -3.80 8.76
C LEU A 188 6.48 -5.22 8.22
N GLY A 189 7.04 -5.34 7.02
CA GLY A 189 7.30 -6.64 6.41
C GLY A 189 8.26 -7.51 7.21
N GLN A 190 9.24 -6.93 7.88
CA GLN A 190 10.19 -7.65 8.71
C GLN A 190 9.51 -8.33 9.91
N SER A 191 8.54 -7.65 10.53
CA SER A 191 7.85 -8.13 11.74
C SER A 191 6.77 -9.19 11.47
N LEU A 192 6.26 -9.27 10.23
CA LEU A 192 5.18 -10.20 9.88
C LEU A 192 5.72 -11.57 9.49
N GLU A 193 4.99 -12.62 9.86
CA GLU A 193 5.19 -13.95 9.34
C GLU A 193 4.35 -14.18 8.07
N ALA A 194 4.86 -14.96 7.13
CA ALA A 194 4.12 -15.27 5.92
C ALA A 194 3.06 -16.35 6.17
N ASP A 195 1.89 -16.13 5.64
CA ASP A 195 0.82 -17.13 5.61
C ASP A 195 1.09 -18.22 4.56
N ASP A 196 0.41 -19.37 4.69
CA ASP A 196 0.45 -20.47 3.70
C ASP A 196 -0.04 -20.05 2.31
N SER A 197 -0.86 -18.99 2.23
CA SER A 197 -1.38 -18.47 0.97
C SER A 197 -0.76 -17.12 0.62
N PRO A 198 -0.44 -16.87 -0.67
CA PRO A 198 0.14 -15.62 -1.08
C PRO A 198 -0.82 -14.43 -0.81
N PRO A 199 -0.28 -13.24 -0.46
CA PRO A 199 -1.08 -12.07 -0.14
C PRO A 199 -2.02 -11.70 -1.29
N LYS A 200 -3.23 -11.23 -0.96
CA LYS A 200 -4.27 -10.83 -1.90
C LYS A 200 -4.44 -9.31 -1.87
N PRO A 201 -4.85 -8.70 -3.00
CA PRO A 201 -5.16 -7.27 -3.02
C PRO A 201 -6.26 -6.93 -2.01
N LEU A 202 -6.08 -5.85 -1.27
CA LEU A 202 -7.09 -5.28 -0.38
C LEU A 202 -8.04 -4.39 -1.18
N TYR A 203 -9.14 -4.96 -1.64
CA TYR A 203 -10.16 -4.25 -2.38
C TYR A 203 -11.30 -3.80 -1.46
N LEU A 204 -11.31 -2.52 -1.10
CA LEU A 204 -12.40 -1.90 -0.32
C LEU A 204 -13.55 -1.41 -1.21
N ARG A 205 -13.29 -1.27 -2.52
CA ARG A 205 -14.32 -0.95 -3.52
C ARG A 205 -14.52 -2.16 -4.44
N ALA A 206 -15.78 -2.48 -4.74
CA ALA A 206 -16.09 -3.46 -5.78
C ALA A 206 -15.54 -3.00 -7.14
N ALA A 207 -15.12 -3.96 -7.96
CA ALA A 207 -14.63 -3.65 -9.30
C ALA A 207 -15.72 -2.93 -10.12
N ASP A 208 -15.37 -1.80 -10.74
CA ASP A 208 -16.28 -1.01 -11.60
C ASP A 208 -16.63 -1.73 -12.95
N ALA A 209 -16.12 -2.95 -13.15
CA ALA A 209 -16.36 -3.71 -14.37
C ALA A 209 -17.83 -4.13 -14.45
N LYS A 210 -18.60 -3.46 -15.32
CA LYS A 210 -19.91 -3.97 -15.73
C LYS A 210 -19.68 -5.24 -16.54
N PRO A 211 -20.43 -6.34 -16.28
CA PRO A 211 -20.40 -7.52 -17.11
C PRO A 211 -20.62 -7.10 -18.59
N GLN A 212 -19.77 -7.56 -19.48
CA GLN A 212 -19.99 -7.32 -20.91
C GLN A 212 -21.34 -7.95 -21.30
N ASN A 213 -22.19 -7.16 -21.98
CA ASN A 213 -23.44 -7.68 -22.48
C ASN A 213 -23.12 -8.79 -23.50
N PRO A 214 -23.53 -10.06 -23.24
CA PRO A 214 -23.21 -11.19 -24.11
C PRO A 214 -23.70 -10.96 -25.55
N ASP A 215 -24.79 -10.20 -25.77
CA ASP A 215 -25.34 -9.90 -27.10
C ASP A 215 -24.40 -8.98 -27.92
N LYS A 216 -23.49 -8.23 -27.31
CA LYS A 216 -22.50 -7.41 -28.04
C LYS A 216 -21.25 -8.18 -28.47
N ILE A 217 -21.00 -9.35 -27.90
CA ILE A 217 -19.83 -10.18 -28.24
C ILE A 217 -20.09 -10.91 -29.56
N VAL A 218 -21.33 -11.37 -29.81
CA VAL A 218 -21.70 -12.12 -30.98
C VAL A 218 -21.65 -11.25 -32.26
N ALA A 219 -21.91 -9.94 -32.17
CA ALA A 219 -21.91 -9.02 -33.31
C ALA A 219 -20.52 -8.71 -33.90
N ARG A 220 -19.40 -9.06 -33.23
CA ARG A 220 -18.03 -8.85 -33.72
C ARG A 220 -17.40 -10.06 -34.42
N VAL A 221 -18.03 -11.22 -34.38
CA VAL A 221 -17.50 -12.46 -34.99
C VAL A 221 -18.13 -12.73 -36.37
N SER A 222 -19.14 -11.95 -36.78
CA SER A 222 -19.91 -12.11 -38.01
C SER A 222 -19.68 -10.99 -39.04
N SER A 223 -18.55 -10.29 -39.02
CA SER A 223 -18.16 -9.30 -40.03
C SER A 223 -16.76 -9.54 -40.58
#